data_e89d10b2fc1aaaa29e97975a4c10bbfa
#
_entry.id   e89d10b2fc1aaaa29e97975a4c10bbfa
#
_cell.length_a   1.000
_cell.length_b   1.000
_cell.length_c   1.000
_cell.angle_alpha   90.00
_cell.angle_beta   90.00
_cell.angle_gamma   90.00
#
_symmetry.space_group_name_H-M   'P 1'
#
loop_
_entity.id
_entity.type
_entity.pdbx_description
1 polymer ?
#
loop_
_entity_poly.entity_id
_entity_poly.type
_entity_poly.pdbx_seq_one_letter_code
_entity_poly.pdbx_strand_id
1 'polypeptide(L)'
;MALEMPEELANLEANGGIFAVWMLLQHLGIDADIQQLVDVCGYDSENGTTTIGLAVGLKKFGFHVQFYTEHDPDLQDSEKLSYKEAEQLGLPILPALSYEQIQQAFEQNKFVIVYYDTLDDVGNHSLVYDINADEICFFDSFDPMPALVFEQQRQADGICRQVIVVEVNDDIQS
;
A
#
# COMPACT_ATOMS: atom_id res chain seq x y z
N MET A 1 -14.60 7.74 7.66
CA MET A 1 -14.79 6.73 8.72
C MET A 1 -13.51 5.90 8.84
N ALA A 2 -12.93 5.85 10.02
CA ALA A 2 -11.71 5.08 10.25
C ALA A 2 -12.04 3.65 10.69
N LEU A 3 -11.30 2.67 10.15
CA LEU A 3 -11.40 1.29 10.59
C LEU A 3 -10.48 1.05 11.79
N GLU A 4 -10.99 0.30 12.77
CA GLU A 4 -10.19 -0.05 13.93
C GLU A 4 -9.27 -1.23 13.63
N MET A 5 -8.02 -1.10 14.05
CA MET A 5 -7.02 -2.15 13.89
C MET A 5 -7.30 -3.30 14.86
N PRO A 6 -7.32 -4.57 14.39
CA PRO A 6 -7.50 -5.70 15.28
C PRO A 6 -6.33 -5.83 16.27
N GLU A 7 -6.59 -6.38 17.44
CA GLU A 7 -5.61 -6.50 18.52
C GLU A 7 -4.35 -7.25 18.09
N GLU A 8 -4.49 -8.36 17.37
CA GLU A 8 -3.35 -9.13 16.87
C GLU A 8 -2.41 -8.27 16.03
N LEU A 9 -2.99 -7.41 15.19
CA LEU A 9 -2.22 -6.54 14.33
C LEU A 9 -1.62 -5.37 15.12
N ALA A 10 -2.37 -4.83 16.07
CA ALA A 10 -1.90 -3.74 16.93
C ALA A 10 -0.69 -4.13 17.77
N ASN A 11 -0.54 -5.41 18.08
CA ASN A 11 0.60 -5.93 18.85
C ASN A 11 1.87 -6.08 18.01
N LEU A 12 1.79 -5.95 16.69
CA LEU A 12 2.96 -5.97 15.82
C LEU A 12 3.54 -4.57 15.69
N GLU A 13 4.86 -4.47 15.71
CA GLU A 13 5.56 -3.21 15.46
C GLU A 13 5.58 -2.94 13.95
N ALA A 14 5.67 -1.66 13.57
CA ALA A 14 5.76 -1.24 12.16
C ALA A 14 4.67 -1.88 11.29
N ASN A 15 3.43 -1.85 11.77
CA ASN A 15 2.31 -2.62 11.21
C ASN A 15 1.49 -1.88 10.13
N GLY A 16 1.86 -0.65 9.77
CA GLY A 16 1.05 0.19 8.87
C GLY A 16 0.78 -0.44 7.51
N GLY A 17 1.78 -1.11 6.93
CA GLY A 17 1.61 -1.77 5.63
C GLY A 17 0.65 -2.95 5.70
N ILE A 18 0.81 -3.80 6.70
CA ILE A 18 -0.10 -4.94 6.91
C ILE A 18 -1.52 -4.43 7.17
N PHE A 19 -1.66 -3.36 7.94
CA PHE A 19 -2.97 -2.76 8.22
C PHE A 19 -3.65 -2.28 6.93
N ALA A 20 -2.91 -1.68 6.01
CA ALA A 20 -3.46 -1.23 4.73
C ALA A 20 -4.03 -2.40 3.92
N VAL A 21 -3.30 -3.51 3.83
CA VAL A 21 -3.75 -4.72 3.14
C VAL A 21 -4.96 -5.33 3.87
N TRP A 22 -4.91 -5.39 5.20
CA TRP A 22 -6.02 -5.91 6.00
C TRP A 22 -7.30 -5.10 5.76
N MET A 23 -7.20 -3.76 5.73
CA MET A 23 -8.36 -2.89 5.47
C MET A 23 -8.97 -3.17 4.09
N LEU A 24 -8.13 -3.38 3.08
CA LEU A 24 -8.62 -3.73 1.75
C LEU A 24 -9.40 -5.04 1.77
N LEU A 25 -8.86 -6.06 2.41
CA LEU A 25 -9.52 -7.36 2.50
C LEU A 25 -10.84 -7.28 3.27
N GLN A 26 -10.86 -6.52 4.38
CA GLN A 26 -12.08 -6.30 5.16
C GLN A 26 -13.15 -5.58 4.34
N HIS A 27 -12.77 -4.57 3.59
CA HIS A 27 -13.68 -3.85 2.72
C HIS A 27 -14.30 -4.76 1.66
N LEU A 28 -13.55 -5.74 1.18
CA LEU A 28 -14.03 -6.72 0.18
C LEU A 28 -14.76 -7.89 0.82
N GLY A 29 -14.87 -7.95 2.14
CA GLY A 29 -15.51 -9.06 2.84
C GLY A 29 -14.67 -10.34 2.84
N ILE A 30 -13.37 -10.21 2.64
CA ILE A 30 -12.44 -11.35 2.65
C ILE A 30 -11.84 -11.47 4.04
N ASP A 31 -12.07 -12.61 4.69
CA ASP A 31 -11.48 -12.90 5.99
C ASP A 31 -10.09 -13.48 5.79
N ALA A 32 -9.09 -12.83 6.36
CA ALA A 32 -7.70 -13.25 6.23
C ALA A 32 -7.04 -13.29 7.61
N ASP A 33 -6.26 -14.33 7.84
CA ASP A 33 -5.46 -14.48 9.05
C ASP A 33 -4.29 -13.49 9.02
N ILE A 34 -4.07 -12.79 10.14
CA ILE A 34 -2.96 -11.83 10.28
C ILE A 34 -1.61 -12.51 10.01
N GLN A 35 -1.42 -13.74 10.51
CA GLN A 35 -0.16 -14.46 10.27
C GLN A 35 0.05 -14.74 8.78
N GLN A 36 -1.01 -15.04 8.05
CA GLN A 36 -0.93 -15.22 6.60
C GLN A 36 -0.48 -13.93 5.90
N LEU A 37 -1.03 -12.79 6.32
CA LEU A 37 -0.63 -11.49 5.77
C LEU A 37 0.84 -11.20 6.06
N VAL A 38 1.28 -11.47 7.28
CA VAL A 38 2.68 -11.31 7.70
C VAL A 38 3.60 -12.12 6.78
N ASP A 39 3.23 -13.36 6.52
CA ASP A 39 4.07 -14.28 5.73
C ASP A 39 4.14 -13.87 4.25
N VAL A 40 3.00 -13.55 3.64
CA VAL A 40 2.97 -13.26 2.19
C VAL A 40 3.50 -11.88 1.85
N CYS A 41 3.42 -10.92 2.78
CA CYS A 41 3.90 -9.56 2.56
C CYS A 41 5.36 -9.35 2.98
N GLY A 42 6.00 -10.37 3.52
CA GLY A 42 7.40 -10.28 3.93
C GLY A 42 7.62 -9.35 5.12
N TYR A 43 6.70 -9.37 6.07
CA TYR A 43 6.78 -8.53 7.28
C TYR A 43 7.99 -8.90 8.13
N ASP A 44 8.64 -7.87 8.67
CA ASP A 44 9.78 -7.96 9.58
C ASP A 44 9.48 -7.08 10.79
N SER A 45 9.68 -7.60 12.00
CA SER A 45 9.38 -6.87 13.23
C SER A 45 10.21 -5.60 13.42
N GLU A 46 11.38 -5.52 12.81
CA GLU A 46 12.24 -4.33 12.91
C GLU A 46 11.89 -3.26 11.87
N ASN A 47 11.62 -3.69 10.62
CA ASN A 47 11.48 -2.77 9.49
C ASN A 47 10.05 -2.71 8.94
N GLY A 48 9.15 -3.55 9.42
CA GLY A 48 7.79 -3.64 8.91
C GLY A 48 7.73 -4.31 7.55
N THR A 49 7.00 -3.72 6.61
CA THR A 49 6.88 -4.20 5.24
C THR A 49 7.38 -3.14 4.27
N THR A 50 7.95 -3.58 3.17
CA THR A 50 8.26 -2.69 2.05
C THR A 50 7.02 -2.58 1.16
N THR A 51 6.93 -1.50 0.38
CA THR A 51 5.81 -1.33 -0.53
C THR A 51 5.76 -2.45 -1.57
N ILE A 52 6.92 -2.82 -2.13
CA ILE A 52 6.98 -3.95 -3.07
C ILE A 52 6.57 -5.27 -2.40
N GLY A 53 6.91 -5.47 -1.13
CA GLY A 53 6.48 -6.64 -0.37
C GLY A 53 4.97 -6.73 -0.23
N LEU A 54 4.30 -5.60 0.01
CA LEU A 54 2.83 -5.54 0.06
C LEU A 54 2.23 -5.88 -1.30
N ALA A 55 2.80 -5.35 -2.38
CA ALA A 55 2.33 -5.62 -3.74
C ALA A 55 2.45 -7.11 -4.07
N VAL A 56 3.57 -7.73 -3.71
CA VAL A 56 3.79 -9.17 -3.91
C VAL A 56 2.76 -9.98 -3.11
N GLY A 57 2.51 -9.60 -1.86
CA GLY A 57 1.52 -10.26 -1.01
C GLY A 57 0.12 -10.22 -1.62
N LEU A 58 -0.29 -9.06 -2.11
CA LEU A 58 -1.59 -8.90 -2.78
C LEU A 58 -1.68 -9.74 -4.06
N LYS A 59 -0.60 -9.81 -4.82
CA LYS A 59 -0.53 -10.66 -6.01
C LYS A 59 -0.71 -12.13 -5.64
N LYS A 60 -0.11 -12.56 -4.54
CA LYS A 60 -0.25 -13.95 -4.04
C LYS A 60 -1.67 -14.28 -3.60
N PHE A 61 -2.44 -13.27 -3.18
CA PHE A 61 -3.87 -13.43 -2.87
C PHE A 61 -4.73 -13.57 -4.13
N GLY A 62 -4.18 -13.35 -5.31
CA GLY A 62 -4.89 -13.50 -6.58
C GLY A 62 -5.41 -12.20 -7.18
N PHE A 63 -5.04 -11.06 -6.62
CA PHE A 63 -5.44 -9.76 -7.18
C PHE A 63 -4.61 -9.40 -8.40
N HIS A 64 -5.18 -8.56 -9.26
CA HIS A 64 -4.42 -7.87 -10.29
C HIS A 64 -3.76 -6.65 -9.67
N VAL A 65 -2.45 -6.64 -9.63
CA VAL A 65 -1.68 -5.62 -8.92
C VAL A 65 -0.70 -4.94 -9.88
N GLN A 66 -0.60 -3.63 -9.78
CA GLN A 66 0.42 -2.82 -10.45
C GLN A 66 1.18 -2.04 -9.39
N PHE A 67 2.48 -1.99 -9.53
CA PHE A 67 3.38 -1.28 -8.60
C PHE A 67 4.02 -0.11 -9.34
N TYR A 68 3.88 1.08 -8.79
CA TYR A 68 4.42 2.31 -9.37
C TYR A 68 5.47 2.90 -8.43
N THR A 69 6.62 3.25 -8.97
CA THR A 69 7.73 3.76 -8.15
C THR A 69 8.70 4.61 -8.96
N GLU A 70 9.37 5.54 -8.27
CA GLU A 70 10.60 6.13 -8.79
C GLU A 70 11.75 5.14 -8.61
N HIS A 71 12.83 5.33 -9.35
CA HIS A 71 14.03 4.51 -9.18
C HIS A 71 14.62 4.74 -7.79
N ASP A 72 14.89 3.66 -7.06
CA ASP A 72 15.53 3.71 -5.75
C ASP A 72 16.96 3.15 -5.87
N PRO A 73 18.00 4.00 -5.70
CA PRO A 73 19.38 3.54 -5.79
C PRO A 73 19.83 2.76 -4.55
N ASP A 74 19.08 2.83 -3.45
CA ASP A 74 19.49 2.30 -2.14
C ASP A 74 18.60 1.14 -1.68
N LEU A 75 18.23 0.25 -2.61
CA LEU A 75 17.43 -0.93 -2.29
C LEU A 75 18.10 -1.81 -1.24
N GLN A 76 17.33 -2.18 -0.22
CA GLN A 76 17.77 -3.13 0.79
C GLN A 76 17.63 -4.56 0.27
N ASP A 77 18.32 -5.51 0.91
CA ASP A 77 18.32 -6.91 0.46
C ASP A 77 16.92 -7.52 0.46
N SER A 78 16.09 -7.18 1.45
CA SER A 78 14.70 -7.64 1.52
C SER A 78 13.87 -7.12 0.35
N GLU A 79 14.10 -5.88 -0.06
CA GLU A 79 13.42 -5.29 -1.22
C GLU A 79 13.86 -5.97 -2.52
N LYS A 80 15.15 -6.25 -2.67
CA LYS A 80 15.68 -6.95 -3.85
C LYS A 80 15.03 -8.32 -4.01
N LEU A 81 14.85 -9.05 -2.92
CA LEU A 81 14.17 -10.35 -2.93
C LEU A 81 12.70 -10.19 -3.36
N SER A 82 12.01 -9.19 -2.85
CA SER A 82 10.62 -8.93 -3.22
C SER A 82 10.48 -8.52 -4.69
N TYR A 83 11.39 -7.71 -5.21
CA TYR A 83 11.43 -7.38 -6.64
C TYR A 83 11.63 -8.61 -7.51
N LYS A 84 12.47 -9.52 -7.06
CA LYS A 84 12.71 -10.78 -7.79
C LYS A 84 11.44 -11.65 -7.79
N GLU A 85 10.75 -11.74 -6.67
CA GLU A 85 9.47 -12.44 -6.59
C GLU A 85 8.42 -11.77 -7.49
N ALA A 86 8.36 -10.44 -7.51
CA ALA A 86 7.45 -9.69 -8.37
C ALA A 86 7.66 -10.03 -9.83
N GLU A 87 8.92 -10.09 -10.27
CA GLU A 87 9.27 -10.50 -11.64
C GLU A 87 8.77 -11.91 -11.95
N GLN A 88 8.99 -12.84 -11.03
CA GLN A 88 8.53 -14.23 -11.18
C GLN A 88 7.01 -14.35 -11.26
N LEU A 89 6.29 -13.48 -10.57
CA LEU A 89 4.83 -13.46 -10.54
C LEU A 89 4.22 -12.67 -11.70
N GLY A 90 5.03 -12.01 -12.51
CA GLY A 90 4.54 -11.15 -13.58
C GLY A 90 3.90 -9.86 -13.12
N LEU A 91 4.29 -9.37 -11.94
CA LEU A 91 3.78 -8.12 -11.38
C LEU A 91 4.44 -6.93 -12.08
N PRO A 92 3.67 -6.05 -12.75
CA PRO A 92 4.28 -4.90 -13.45
C PRO A 92 4.90 -3.89 -12.48
N ILE A 93 6.11 -3.45 -12.79
CA ILE A 93 6.80 -2.37 -12.09
C ILE A 93 6.83 -1.18 -13.05
N LEU A 94 6.18 -0.09 -12.68
CA LEU A 94 5.89 1.03 -13.59
C LEU A 94 6.38 2.35 -13.00
N PRO A 95 6.58 3.40 -13.83
CA PRO A 95 6.99 4.71 -13.31
C PRO A 95 5.98 5.30 -12.35
N ALA A 96 6.45 6.12 -11.41
CA ALA A 96 5.61 6.73 -10.37
C ALA A 96 4.44 7.51 -10.97
N LEU A 97 3.30 7.46 -10.28
CA LEU A 97 2.09 8.18 -10.67
C LEU A 97 2.08 9.60 -10.11
N SER A 98 1.50 10.53 -10.88
CA SER A 98 1.14 11.84 -10.37
C SER A 98 -0.10 11.75 -9.47
N TYR A 99 -0.37 12.81 -8.71
CA TYR A 99 -1.60 12.89 -7.90
C TYR A 99 -2.85 12.70 -8.76
N GLU A 100 -2.89 13.34 -9.93
CA GLU A 100 -4.02 13.22 -10.84
C GLU A 100 -4.21 11.79 -11.33
N GLN A 101 -3.12 11.08 -11.60
CA GLN A 101 -3.18 9.69 -12.02
C GLN A 101 -3.66 8.78 -10.90
N ILE A 102 -3.29 9.06 -9.65
CA ILE A 102 -3.82 8.35 -8.48
C ILE A 102 -5.34 8.57 -8.39
N GLN A 103 -5.78 9.81 -8.54
CA GLN A 103 -7.21 10.15 -8.55
C GLN A 103 -7.96 9.40 -9.66
N GLN A 104 -7.40 9.36 -10.85
CA GLN A 104 -8.00 8.64 -11.98
C GLN A 104 -8.13 7.14 -11.70
N ALA A 105 -7.11 6.53 -11.11
CA ALA A 105 -7.17 5.10 -10.75
C ALA A 105 -8.30 4.85 -9.74
N PHE A 106 -8.41 5.70 -8.75
CA PHE A 106 -9.49 5.60 -7.75
C PHE A 106 -10.87 5.75 -8.40
N GLU A 107 -11.02 6.72 -9.30
CA GLU A 107 -12.28 6.97 -10.00
C GLU A 107 -12.68 5.82 -10.95
N GLN A 108 -11.71 5.00 -11.35
CA GLN A 108 -11.96 3.79 -12.15
C GLN A 108 -12.32 2.58 -11.27
N ASN A 109 -12.64 2.80 -9.99
CA ASN A 109 -13.02 1.77 -9.01
C ASN A 109 -11.88 0.81 -8.68
N LYS A 110 -10.63 1.27 -8.78
CA LYS A 110 -9.47 0.52 -8.34
C LYS A 110 -9.12 0.92 -6.91
N PHE A 111 -8.54 0.00 -6.17
CA PHE A 111 -8.04 0.29 -4.82
C PHE A 111 -6.61 0.78 -4.93
N VAL A 112 -6.28 1.77 -4.11
CA VAL A 112 -4.96 2.40 -4.14
C VAL A 112 -4.38 2.41 -2.74
N ILE A 113 -3.18 1.84 -2.59
CA ILE A 113 -2.39 1.94 -1.36
C ILE A 113 -1.23 2.88 -1.68
N VAL A 114 -1.09 3.92 -0.87
CA VAL A 114 -0.04 4.93 -1.05
C VAL A 114 1.00 4.82 0.06
N TYR A 115 2.21 5.25 -0.24
CA TYR A 115 3.32 5.31 0.69
C TYR A 115 3.77 6.76 0.80
N TYR A 116 3.92 7.24 2.03
CA TYR A 116 4.29 8.64 2.28
C TYR A 116 5.02 8.74 3.61
N ASP A 117 5.82 9.79 3.75
CA ASP A 117 6.53 10.07 5.00
C ASP A 117 5.61 10.81 5.95
N THR A 118 5.59 10.39 7.20
CA THR A 118 4.94 11.15 8.26
C THR A 118 5.89 12.26 8.73
N LEU A 119 5.41 13.19 9.55
CA LEU A 119 6.23 14.27 10.04
C LEU A 119 7.40 13.83 10.92
N ASP A 120 7.44 12.54 11.29
CA ASP A 120 8.46 11.97 12.17
C ASP A 120 9.53 11.17 11.40
N ASP A 121 9.66 11.40 10.10
CA ASP A 121 10.59 10.67 9.21
C ASP A 121 10.31 9.15 9.19
N VAL A 122 9.06 8.77 9.34
CA VAL A 122 8.61 7.37 9.29
C VAL A 122 7.71 7.18 8.08
N GLY A 123 8.04 6.22 7.22
CA GLY A 123 7.20 5.87 6.10
C GLY A 123 5.92 5.18 6.58
N ASN A 124 4.80 5.52 5.97
CA ASN A 124 3.50 4.95 6.30
C ASN A 124 2.72 4.57 5.05
N HIS A 125 2.02 3.45 5.12
CA HIS A 125 1.13 2.99 4.06
C HIS A 125 -0.32 3.22 4.47
N SER A 126 -1.13 3.72 3.54
CA SER A 126 -2.57 3.91 3.78
C SER A 126 -3.38 3.53 2.55
N LEU A 127 -4.57 2.97 2.80
CA LEU A 127 -5.54 2.66 1.76
C LEU A 127 -6.39 3.90 1.51
N VAL A 128 -6.49 4.32 0.25
CA VAL A 128 -7.26 5.51 -0.12
C VAL A 128 -8.76 5.23 0.00
N TYR A 129 -9.44 6.07 0.76
CA TYR A 129 -10.90 6.02 0.94
C TYR A 129 -11.63 6.93 -0.05
N ASP A 130 -11.09 8.12 -0.29
CA ASP A 130 -11.62 9.09 -1.23
C ASP A 130 -10.52 10.07 -1.63
N ILE A 131 -10.64 10.66 -2.80
CA ILE A 131 -9.64 11.61 -3.30
C ILE A 131 -10.30 12.58 -4.28
N ASN A 132 -9.95 13.86 -4.17
CA ASN A 132 -10.31 14.88 -5.15
C ASN A 132 -9.10 15.79 -5.39
N ALA A 133 -9.26 16.85 -6.16
CA ALA A 133 -8.15 17.74 -6.52
C ALA A 133 -7.51 18.43 -5.31
N ASP A 134 -8.24 18.59 -4.21
CA ASP A 134 -7.82 19.38 -3.05
C ASP A 134 -7.33 18.53 -1.87
N GLU A 135 -7.83 17.31 -1.73
CA GLU A 135 -7.53 16.50 -0.55
C GLU A 135 -7.67 15.00 -0.83
N ILE A 136 -7.00 14.21 0.01
CA ILE A 136 -7.04 12.74 -0.04
C ILE A 136 -7.43 12.22 1.35
N CYS A 137 -8.31 11.23 1.37
CA CYS A 137 -8.82 10.61 2.59
C CYS A 137 -8.41 9.14 2.64
N PHE A 138 -8.12 8.65 3.85
CA PHE A 138 -7.69 7.28 4.07
C PHE A 138 -8.65 6.53 4.99
N PHE A 139 -8.69 5.20 4.84
CA PHE A 139 -9.52 4.34 5.69
C PHE A 139 -9.09 4.38 7.16
N ASP A 140 -7.82 4.68 7.43
CA ASP A 140 -7.25 4.67 8.79
C ASP A 140 -7.20 6.06 9.43
N SER A 141 -7.84 7.06 8.84
CA SER A 141 -7.83 8.43 9.35
C SER A 141 -9.21 9.07 9.22
N PHE A 142 -9.59 9.87 10.23
CA PHE A 142 -10.81 10.66 10.19
C PHE A 142 -10.64 11.96 9.39
N ASP A 143 -9.43 12.51 9.39
CA ASP A 143 -9.17 13.81 8.80
C ASP A 143 -8.59 13.70 7.40
N PRO A 144 -9.15 14.43 6.42
CA PRO A 144 -8.54 14.47 5.08
C PRO A 144 -7.17 15.15 5.13
N MET A 145 -6.28 14.69 4.27
CA MET A 145 -4.97 15.31 4.10
C MET A 145 -5.01 16.24 2.88
N PRO A 146 -4.58 17.50 3.01
CA PRO A 146 -4.48 18.37 1.83
C PRO A 146 -3.56 17.77 0.77
N ALA A 147 -3.94 17.90 -0.49
CA ALA A 147 -3.17 17.37 -1.62
C ALA A 147 -1.72 17.83 -1.60
N LEU A 148 -1.48 19.10 -1.28
CA LEU A 148 -0.12 19.66 -1.23
C LEU A 148 0.72 18.99 -0.14
N VAL A 149 0.13 18.70 1.01
CA VAL A 149 0.83 18.03 2.12
C VAL A 149 1.18 16.59 1.70
N PHE A 150 0.22 15.88 1.13
CA PHE A 150 0.44 14.51 0.65
C PHE A 150 1.56 14.47 -0.39
N GLU A 151 1.55 15.39 -1.36
CA GLU A 151 2.58 15.46 -2.39
C GLU A 151 3.98 15.72 -1.80
N GLN A 152 4.08 16.58 -0.79
CA GLN A 152 5.34 16.81 -0.09
C GLN A 152 5.83 15.55 0.62
N GLN A 153 4.93 14.85 1.29
CA GLN A 153 5.27 13.66 2.08
C GLN A 153 5.65 12.47 1.21
N ARG A 154 5.07 12.34 0.00
CA ARG A 154 5.44 11.24 -0.89
C ARG A 154 6.73 11.51 -1.67
N GLN A 155 7.20 12.76 -1.69
CA GLN A 155 8.46 13.15 -2.32
C GLN A 155 9.65 13.10 -1.36
N ALA A 156 9.43 12.75 -0.10
CA ALA A 156 10.49 12.64 0.90
C ALA A 156 11.52 11.57 0.51
N ASP A 157 12.74 11.74 0.99
CA ASP A 157 13.83 10.80 0.70
C ASP A 157 13.48 9.39 1.12
N GLY A 158 13.70 8.43 0.22
CA GLY A 158 13.45 7.02 0.47
C GLY A 158 12.00 6.57 0.23
N ILE A 159 11.08 7.49 0.01
CA ILE A 159 9.67 7.16 -0.24
C ILE A 159 9.43 6.76 -1.71
N CYS A 160 10.16 7.37 -2.64
CA CYS A 160 10.14 7.02 -4.06
C CYS A 160 8.76 7.10 -4.72
N ARG A 161 7.84 7.86 -4.16
CA ARG A 161 6.46 8.02 -4.65
C ARG A 161 5.76 6.69 -4.92
N GLN A 162 6.04 5.69 -4.10
CA GLN A 162 5.55 4.33 -4.31
C GLN A 162 4.04 4.22 -4.10
N VAL A 163 3.38 3.55 -5.03
CA VAL A 163 1.92 3.35 -5.03
C VAL A 163 1.62 1.96 -5.53
N ILE A 164 0.66 1.31 -4.87
CA ILE A 164 0.12 0.03 -5.32
C ILE A 164 -1.30 0.27 -5.82
N VAL A 165 -1.60 -0.15 -7.04
CA VAL A 165 -2.96 -0.11 -7.59
C VAL A 165 -3.46 -1.55 -7.69
N VAL A 166 -4.61 -1.82 -7.08
CA VAL A 166 -5.21 -3.14 -7.02
C VAL A 166 -6.53 -3.11 -7.79
N GLU A 167 -6.62 -3.97 -8.78
CA GLU A 167 -7.84 -4.14 -9.56
C GLU A 167 -8.50 -5.44 -9.12
N VAL A 168 -9.75 -5.33 -8.68
CA VAL A 168 -10.51 -6.48 -8.18
C VAL A 168 -11.55 -6.85 -9.24
N ASN A 169 -11.51 -8.10 -9.69
CA ASN A 169 -12.52 -8.60 -10.62
C ASN A 169 -13.57 -9.43 -9.85
N ASP A 170 -14.70 -9.69 -10.51
CA ASP A 170 -15.85 -10.37 -9.88
C ASP A 170 -15.51 -11.79 -9.40
N ASP A 171 -14.53 -12.43 -10.00
CA ASP A 171 -14.15 -13.80 -9.66
C ASP A 171 -13.55 -13.90 -8.25
N ILE A 172 -12.92 -12.83 -7.77
CA ILE A 172 -12.30 -12.81 -6.45
C ILE A 172 -13.33 -12.56 -5.34
N GLN A 173 -14.42 -11.88 -5.68
CA GLN A 173 -15.48 -11.52 -4.72
C GLN A 173 -16.49 -12.62 -4.47
N SER A 174 -16.49 -13.63 -5.27
CA SER A 174 -17.47 -14.73 -5.15
C SER A 174 -17.09 -15.80 -4.14
#